data_eccccaffd403a8f42284dce0e7de1f82
#
_entry.id   eccccaffd403a8f42284dce0e7de1f82
#
_cell.length_a   1.000
_cell.length_b   1.000
_cell.length_c   1.000
_cell.angle_alpha   90.00
_cell.angle_beta   90.00
_cell.angle_gamma   90.00
#
_symmetry.space_group_name_H-M   'P 1'
#
loop_
_entity.id
_entity.type
_entity.pdbx_description
1 polymer ?
#
loop_
_entity_poly.entity_id
_entity_poly.type
_entity_poly.pdbx_seq_one_letter_code
_entity_poly.pdbx_strand_id
1 'polypeptide(L)'
;MWDNKVLKQKAKERMKVNYWKMLLVGLIIALVSGGTGASSSARNYVTGDKETTQYDDYDEDAFFSGGDIDPDMMVDSLGFWGLFGGMMLGVVVVAVIIGICLAIFVLNPLEIGARRFFYRNINEKAELKEVGFGFDRNYLGNVKTMFLRDLYTGLWTLLFIIPRIVKSYEYRMMPYLLAEHPDMSTDEAFATSKRMMDGNKLDAFWFDLTFIGWNILGAITFGIVDVFWVNGYYNQSAAMLYDAIKIGDQNRRMQQETTADQEFDQY
;
A
#
# COMPACT_ATOMS: atom_id res chain seq x y z
N MET A 1 -7.15 -0.96 25.63
CA MET A 1 -7.01 0.11 24.64
C MET A 1 -5.56 0.57 24.65
N TRP A 2 -4.90 0.73 23.52
CA TRP A 2 -3.52 1.19 23.44
C TRP A 2 -3.42 2.72 23.51
N ASP A 3 -2.26 3.22 23.93
CA ASP A 3 -1.97 4.65 23.87
C ASP A 3 -1.05 4.96 22.68
N ASN A 4 -1.54 5.77 21.74
CA ASN A 4 -0.82 6.19 20.54
C ASN A 4 0.50 6.92 20.87
N LYS A 5 0.59 7.64 21.99
CA LYS A 5 1.82 8.32 22.41
C LYS A 5 2.89 7.32 22.82
N VAL A 6 2.51 6.28 23.57
CA VAL A 6 3.42 5.23 24.01
C VAL A 6 3.92 4.42 22.82
N LEU A 7 3.04 4.03 21.87
CA LEU A 7 3.44 3.32 20.65
C LEU A 7 4.47 4.11 19.84
N LYS A 8 4.20 5.40 19.63
CA LYS A 8 5.07 6.30 18.87
C LYS A 8 6.42 6.55 19.55
N GLN A 9 6.42 6.65 20.87
CA GLN A 9 7.67 6.82 21.63
C GLN A 9 8.55 5.58 21.49
N LYS A 10 8.00 4.38 21.70
CA LYS A 10 8.71 3.11 21.51
C LYS A 10 9.21 2.96 20.06
N ALA A 11 8.41 3.34 19.06
CA ALA A 11 8.81 3.31 17.67
C ALA A 11 10.04 4.19 17.38
N LYS A 12 10.09 5.41 17.96
CA LYS A 12 11.26 6.29 17.86
C LYS A 12 12.52 5.69 18.49
N GLU A 13 12.39 5.03 19.64
CA GLU A 13 13.51 4.37 20.29
C GLU A 13 14.06 3.23 19.43
N ARG A 14 13.18 2.39 18.88
CA ARG A 14 13.58 1.29 17.99
C ARG A 14 14.18 1.79 16.68
N MET A 15 13.68 2.89 16.13
CA MET A 15 14.24 3.51 14.94
C MET A 15 15.71 3.92 15.14
N LYS A 16 16.08 4.47 16.30
CA LYS A 16 17.48 4.83 16.59
C LYS A 16 18.42 3.64 16.55
N VAL A 17 17.96 2.46 16.96
CA VAL A 17 18.79 1.24 17.04
C VAL A 17 19.08 0.64 15.67
N ASN A 18 18.14 0.74 14.72
CA ASN A 18 18.22 0.06 13.42
C ASN A 18 17.88 0.96 12.23
N TYR A 19 18.20 2.24 12.33
CA TYR A 19 17.77 3.32 11.45
C TYR A 19 17.97 3.02 9.96
N TRP A 20 19.20 2.70 9.53
CA TRP A 20 19.50 2.48 8.11
C TRP A 20 18.75 1.31 7.49
N LYS A 21 18.59 0.21 8.25
CA LYS A 21 17.83 -0.94 7.77
C LYS A 21 16.34 -0.62 7.69
N MET A 22 15.80 0.10 8.67
CA MET A 22 14.39 0.54 8.67
C MET A 22 14.11 1.50 7.52
N LEU A 23 15.04 2.39 7.19
CA LEU A 23 14.95 3.30 6.06
C LEU A 23 14.86 2.51 4.74
N LEU A 24 15.75 1.54 4.53
CA LEU A 24 15.73 0.69 3.33
C LEU A 24 14.42 -0.10 3.21
N VAL A 25 13.98 -0.74 4.29
CA VAL A 25 12.75 -1.53 4.28
C VAL A 25 11.51 -0.63 4.16
N GLY A 26 11.52 0.55 4.77
CA GLY A 26 10.47 1.56 4.59
C GLY A 26 10.36 2.02 3.14
N LEU A 27 11.49 2.22 2.46
CA LEU A 27 11.52 2.54 1.04
C LEU A 27 10.93 1.40 0.19
N ILE A 28 11.25 0.14 0.51
CA ILE A 28 10.64 -1.02 -0.14
C ILE A 28 9.12 -1.00 0.02
N ILE A 29 8.61 -0.79 1.23
CA ILE A 29 7.16 -0.71 1.46
C ILE A 29 6.55 0.46 0.68
N ALA A 30 7.20 1.62 0.63
CA ALA A 30 6.70 2.76 -0.14
C ALA A 30 6.59 2.44 -1.64
N LEU A 31 7.55 1.72 -2.20
CA LEU A 31 7.51 1.23 -3.59
C LEU A 31 6.40 0.20 -3.80
N VAL A 32 6.27 -0.77 -2.89
CA VAL A 32 5.25 -1.83 -2.94
C VAL A 32 3.84 -1.25 -2.83
N SER A 33 3.62 -0.35 -1.89
CA SER A 33 2.31 0.28 -1.64
C SER A 33 1.94 1.32 -2.72
N GLY A 34 2.74 1.46 -3.77
CA GLY A 34 2.51 2.43 -4.84
C GLY A 34 2.55 3.88 -4.36
N GLY A 35 3.28 4.15 -3.29
CA GLY A 35 3.35 5.47 -2.68
C GLY A 35 2.09 5.88 -1.91
N THR A 36 1.13 4.98 -1.68
CA THR A 36 -0.15 5.32 -1.02
C THR A 36 -0.01 5.59 0.48
N GLY A 37 1.17 5.37 1.07
CA GLY A 37 1.44 5.67 2.48
C GLY A 37 2.04 7.04 2.74
N ALA A 38 2.63 7.71 1.74
CA ALA A 38 3.33 8.99 1.95
C ALA A 38 3.41 9.91 0.73
N SER A 39 2.94 9.53 -0.46
CA SER A 39 3.22 10.35 -1.64
C SER A 39 2.16 10.34 -2.74
N SER A 40 0.88 10.42 -2.41
CA SER A 40 -0.11 10.87 -3.40
C SER A 40 0.21 12.26 -3.96
N SER A 41 0.97 13.06 -3.19
CA SER A 41 1.42 14.40 -3.59
C SER A 41 2.58 14.38 -4.60
N ALA A 42 3.50 13.42 -4.54
CA ALA A 42 4.68 13.40 -5.43
C ALA A 42 4.33 12.98 -6.86
N ARG A 43 3.30 12.17 -7.08
CA ARG A 43 2.87 11.77 -8.43
C ARG A 43 2.33 12.92 -9.26
N ASN A 44 1.64 13.88 -8.64
CA ASN A 44 1.07 15.02 -9.38
C ASN A 44 2.13 16.04 -9.83
N TYR A 45 3.34 16.01 -9.27
CA TYR A 45 4.40 16.95 -9.66
C TYR A 45 5.33 16.40 -10.74
N VAL A 46 5.40 15.08 -10.93
CA VAL A 46 6.24 14.47 -11.98
C VAL A 46 5.50 14.38 -13.32
N THR A 47 4.17 14.38 -13.30
CA THR A 47 3.32 14.39 -14.52
C THR A 47 2.69 15.74 -14.81
N GLY A 48 3.09 16.78 -14.08
CA GLY A 48 2.72 18.15 -14.38
C GLY A 48 3.55 18.66 -15.56
N ASP A 49 3.21 18.25 -16.76
CA ASP A 49 3.58 18.96 -17.97
C ASP A 49 3.04 20.38 -17.83
N LYS A 50 3.95 21.30 -17.53
CA LYS A 50 3.72 22.69 -17.83
C LYS A 50 3.77 22.81 -19.36
N GLU A 51 2.67 22.59 -20.02
CA GLU A 51 2.45 23.24 -21.30
C GLU A 51 2.44 24.75 -21.05
N THR A 52 3.62 25.35 -21.13
CA THR A 52 3.73 26.75 -21.48
C THR A 52 3.27 26.83 -22.93
N THR A 53 1.99 27.04 -23.14
CA THR A 53 1.49 27.54 -24.40
C THR A 53 2.09 28.91 -24.59
N GLN A 54 3.22 28.95 -25.27
CA GLN A 54 3.69 30.14 -25.95
C GLN A 54 2.70 30.36 -27.09
N TYR A 55 1.81 31.33 -26.95
CA TYR A 55 1.00 31.83 -28.04
C TYR A 55 1.94 32.61 -28.96
N ASP A 56 2.50 31.93 -29.95
CA ASP A 56 2.99 32.59 -31.13
C ASP A 56 1.77 33.02 -31.94
N ASP A 57 1.77 34.33 -32.22
CA ASP A 57 0.76 35.05 -33.02
C ASP A 57 0.82 34.47 -34.45
N TYR A 58 -0.01 33.44 -34.71
CA TYR A 58 -0.18 32.90 -36.04
C TYR A 58 -1.28 33.68 -36.72
N ASP A 59 -0.93 34.37 -37.81
CA ASP A 59 -1.87 35.01 -38.74
C ASP A 59 -3.03 34.06 -39.09
N GLU A 60 -4.22 34.33 -38.63
CA GLU A 60 -5.45 33.54 -38.89
C GLU A 60 -5.75 33.40 -40.41
N ASP A 61 -5.15 34.21 -41.24
CA ASP A 61 -5.42 34.24 -42.69
C ASP A 61 -4.72 33.12 -43.49
N ALA A 62 -3.76 32.42 -42.90
CA ALA A 62 -3.04 31.36 -43.57
C ALA A 62 -3.75 29.98 -43.52
N PHE A 63 -4.74 29.80 -42.65
CA PHE A 63 -5.40 28.51 -42.45
C PHE A 63 -6.54 28.24 -43.46
N PHE A 64 -7.04 29.26 -44.15
CA PHE A 64 -8.14 29.17 -45.13
C PHE A 64 -7.67 29.29 -46.60
N SER A 65 -6.36 29.27 -46.87
CA SER A 65 -5.91 29.11 -48.25
C SER A 65 -6.12 27.65 -48.66
N GLY A 66 -7.22 27.43 -49.43
CA GLY A 66 -7.61 26.12 -49.96
C GLY A 66 -6.57 25.56 -50.91
N GLY A 67 -5.54 24.95 -50.35
CA GLY A 67 -4.76 23.97 -51.04
C GLY A 67 -5.61 22.69 -51.15
N ASP A 68 -5.81 22.17 -52.36
CA ASP A 68 -6.46 20.89 -52.58
C ASP A 68 -5.80 19.82 -51.68
N ILE A 69 -6.50 19.46 -50.61
CA ILE A 69 -6.08 18.36 -49.74
C ILE A 69 -6.28 17.09 -50.52
N ASP A 70 -5.20 16.51 -51.02
CA ASP A 70 -5.23 15.23 -51.71
C ASP A 70 -5.86 14.17 -50.78
N PRO A 71 -7.04 13.60 -51.16
CA PRO A 71 -7.72 12.62 -50.31
C PRO A 71 -6.85 11.40 -50.02
N ASP A 72 -5.93 11.02 -50.93
CA ASP A 72 -5.02 9.88 -50.77
C ASP A 72 -3.97 10.17 -49.68
N MET A 73 -3.47 11.41 -49.57
CA MET A 73 -2.56 11.79 -48.51
C MET A 73 -3.23 11.78 -47.10
N MET A 74 -4.55 12.08 -47.07
CA MET A 74 -5.31 12.02 -45.83
C MET A 74 -5.56 10.58 -45.37
N VAL A 75 -5.84 9.67 -46.31
CA VAL A 75 -6.02 8.24 -46.05
C VAL A 75 -4.70 7.62 -45.58
N ASP A 76 -3.58 7.93 -46.20
CA ASP A 76 -2.25 7.44 -45.79
C ASP A 76 -1.85 7.97 -44.43
N SER A 77 -2.12 9.24 -44.11
CA SER A 77 -1.83 9.78 -42.80
C SER A 77 -2.70 9.15 -41.70
N LEU A 78 -4.00 8.95 -41.94
CA LEU A 78 -4.89 8.25 -41.02
C LEU A 78 -4.47 6.79 -40.80
N GLY A 79 -4.03 6.11 -41.84
CA GLY A 79 -3.48 4.75 -41.81
C GLY A 79 -2.21 4.69 -40.94
N PHE A 80 -1.28 5.62 -41.14
CA PHE A 80 -0.03 5.69 -40.36
C PHE A 80 -0.32 5.98 -38.86
N TRP A 81 -1.15 6.97 -38.57
CA TRP A 81 -1.53 7.29 -37.17
C TRP A 81 -2.33 6.20 -36.50
N GLY A 82 -3.18 5.48 -37.27
CA GLY A 82 -3.91 4.32 -36.77
C GLY A 82 -2.99 3.15 -36.42
N LEU A 83 -2.01 2.83 -37.25
CA LEU A 83 -1.01 1.80 -36.99
C LEU A 83 -0.08 2.18 -35.84
N PHE A 84 0.40 3.43 -35.81
CA PHE A 84 1.25 3.92 -34.74
C PHE A 84 0.51 3.97 -33.39
N GLY A 85 -0.73 4.46 -33.38
CA GLY A 85 -1.58 4.45 -32.19
C GLY A 85 -1.90 3.05 -31.71
N GLY A 86 -2.20 2.12 -32.63
CA GLY A 86 -2.42 0.71 -32.30
C GLY A 86 -1.18 0.03 -31.70
N MET A 87 0.00 0.30 -32.26
CA MET A 87 1.27 -0.20 -31.72
C MET A 87 1.56 0.38 -30.33
N MET A 88 1.38 1.68 -30.12
CA MET A 88 1.52 2.34 -28.81
C MET A 88 0.55 1.76 -27.77
N LEU A 89 -0.71 1.56 -28.16
CA LEU A 89 -1.70 0.91 -27.30
C LEU A 89 -1.28 -0.51 -26.93
N GLY A 90 -0.76 -1.28 -27.86
CA GLY A 90 -0.22 -2.62 -27.60
C GLY A 90 0.92 -2.62 -26.60
N VAL A 91 1.87 -1.70 -26.73
CA VAL A 91 2.99 -1.54 -25.76
C VAL A 91 2.47 -1.17 -24.37
N VAL A 92 1.51 -0.25 -24.28
CA VAL A 92 0.90 0.13 -23.00
C VAL A 92 0.19 -1.06 -22.36
N VAL A 93 -0.59 -1.82 -23.10
CA VAL A 93 -1.29 -3.01 -22.59
C VAL A 93 -0.29 -4.04 -22.06
N VAL A 94 0.77 -4.34 -22.81
CA VAL A 94 1.82 -5.27 -22.36
C VAL A 94 2.51 -4.74 -21.08
N ALA A 95 2.85 -3.47 -21.04
CA ALA A 95 3.47 -2.85 -19.85
C ALA A 95 2.55 -2.94 -18.62
N VAL A 96 1.24 -2.72 -18.79
CA VAL A 96 0.25 -2.86 -17.72
C VAL A 96 0.17 -4.32 -17.23
N ILE A 97 0.13 -5.30 -18.14
CA ILE A 97 0.10 -6.72 -17.76
C ILE A 97 1.36 -7.10 -16.98
N ILE A 98 2.54 -6.70 -17.46
CA ILE A 98 3.81 -6.95 -16.76
C ILE A 98 3.78 -6.28 -15.37
N GLY A 99 3.30 -5.03 -15.26
CA GLY A 99 3.16 -4.32 -14.00
C GLY A 99 2.24 -5.05 -13.01
N ILE A 100 1.11 -5.55 -13.46
CA ILE A 100 0.18 -6.35 -12.64
C ILE A 100 0.84 -7.66 -12.19
N CYS A 101 1.52 -8.37 -13.08
CA CYS A 101 2.24 -9.60 -12.74
C CYS A 101 3.32 -9.33 -11.67
N LEU A 102 4.11 -8.27 -11.83
CA LEU A 102 5.12 -7.88 -10.84
C LEU A 102 4.47 -7.51 -9.49
N ALA A 103 3.36 -6.79 -9.51
CA ALA A 103 2.63 -6.44 -8.28
C ALA A 103 2.18 -7.69 -7.53
N ILE A 104 1.57 -8.65 -8.20
CA ILE A 104 1.03 -9.86 -7.59
C ILE A 104 2.16 -10.79 -7.11
N PHE A 105 3.15 -11.09 -7.95
CA PHE A 105 4.13 -12.14 -7.70
C PHE A 105 5.39 -11.64 -6.97
N VAL A 106 5.70 -10.37 -7.00
CA VAL A 106 6.90 -9.82 -6.37
C VAL A 106 6.56 -8.87 -5.23
N LEU A 107 5.71 -7.87 -5.49
CA LEU A 107 5.47 -6.84 -4.49
C LEU A 107 4.67 -7.34 -3.29
N ASN A 108 3.69 -8.23 -3.49
CA ASN A 108 2.90 -8.78 -2.39
C ASN A 108 3.73 -9.63 -1.40
N PRO A 109 4.55 -10.61 -1.82
CA PRO A 109 5.44 -11.30 -0.91
C PRO A 109 6.47 -10.38 -0.24
N LEU A 110 6.95 -9.39 -0.96
CA LEU A 110 7.87 -8.40 -0.43
C LEU A 110 7.24 -7.56 0.68
N GLU A 111 5.94 -7.22 0.56
CA GLU A 111 5.20 -6.55 1.64
C GLU A 111 5.17 -7.39 2.91
N ILE A 112 4.88 -8.69 2.81
CA ILE A 112 4.85 -9.60 3.95
C ILE A 112 6.22 -9.61 4.65
N GLY A 113 7.30 -9.76 3.90
CA GLY A 113 8.66 -9.76 4.43
C GLY A 113 9.04 -8.43 5.09
N ALA A 114 8.65 -7.32 4.48
CA ALA A 114 8.90 -6.00 5.04
C ALA A 114 8.10 -5.76 6.35
N ARG A 115 6.83 -6.21 6.41
CA ARG A 115 6.04 -6.15 7.65
C ARG A 115 6.65 -7.02 8.74
N ARG A 116 7.16 -8.21 8.38
CA ARG A 116 7.90 -9.08 9.31
C ARG A 116 9.14 -8.39 9.87
N PHE A 117 9.93 -7.72 9.05
CA PHE A 117 11.08 -6.95 9.51
C PHE A 117 10.70 -5.95 10.60
N PHE A 118 9.68 -5.10 10.37
CA PHE A 118 9.24 -4.12 11.36
C PHE A 118 8.64 -4.75 12.61
N TYR A 119 7.94 -5.86 12.48
CA TYR A 119 7.38 -6.59 13.61
C TYR A 119 8.49 -7.22 14.49
N ARG A 120 9.45 -7.89 13.87
CA ARG A 120 10.61 -8.42 14.63
C ARG A 120 11.44 -7.32 15.28
N ASN A 121 11.55 -6.17 14.64
CA ASN A 121 12.29 -5.04 15.17
C ASN A 121 11.67 -4.43 16.46
N ILE A 122 10.49 -4.87 16.88
CA ILE A 122 9.88 -4.47 18.16
C ILE A 122 10.72 -4.97 19.33
N ASN A 123 11.13 -6.24 19.30
CA ASN A 123 11.79 -6.91 20.41
C ASN A 123 13.29 -7.11 20.19
N GLU A 124 13.71 -7.30 18.95
CA GLU A 124 15.09 -7.61 18.57
C GLU A 124 15.59 -6.67 17.47
N LYS A 125 16.89 -6.71 17.15
CA LYS A 125 17.47 -6.00 16.02
C LYS A 125 17.26 -6.81 14.75
N ALA A 126 16.18 -6.55 14.02
CA ALA A 126 15.82 -7.28 12.81
C ALA A 126 16.91 -7.20 11.73
N GLU A 127 17.06 -8.28 10.95
CA GLU A 127 17.96 -8.35 9.82
C GLU A 127 17.24 -8.12 8.49
N LEU A 128 17.94 -7.60 7.48
CA LEU A 128 17.35 -7.35 6.16
C LEU A 128 16.87 -8.62 5.47
N LYS A 129 17.43 -9.80 5.82
CA LYS A 129 16.97 -11.08 5.29
C LYS A 129 15.48 -11.36 5.55
N GLU A 130 14.91 -10.77 6.60
CA GLU A 130 13.48 -10.92 6.91
C GLU A 130 12.57 -10.40 5.78
N VAL A 131 13.07 -9.48 4.95
CA VAL A 131 12.34 -8.95 3.80
C VAL A 131 12.09 -10.03 2.74
N GLY A 132 12.99 -11.01 2.62
CA GLY A 132 12.85 -12.16 1.72
C GLY A 132 11.87 -13.23 2.19
N PHE A 133 11.43 -13.18 3.45
CA PHE A 133 10.62 -14.23 4.07
C PHE A 133 9.34 -14.59 3.27
N GLY A 134 8.70 -13.64 2.64
CA GLY A 134 7.48 -13.88 1.85
C GLY A 134 7.68 -14.80 0.63
N PHE A 135 8.96 -15.01 0.23
CA PHE A 135 9.32 -15.90 -0.89
C PHE A 135 9.72 -17.31 -0.42
N ASP A 136 10.08 -17.47 0.88
CA ASP A 136 10.67 -18.72 1.39
C ASP A 136 9.62 -19.79 1.70
N ARG A 137 8.52 -19.42 2.37
CA ARG A 137 7.51 -20.36 2.84
C ARG A 137 6.15 -20.06 2.27
N ASN A 138 5.47 -21.12 1.79
CA ASN A 138 4.10 -21.05 1.27
C ASN A 138 3.89 -19.88 0.28
N TYR A 139 4.87 -19.65 -0.60
CA TYR A 139 4.90 -18.51 -1.51
C TYR A 139 3.57 -18.32 -2.26
N LEU A 140 3.07 -19.39 -2.91
CA LEU A 140 1.81 -19.32 -3.67
C LEU A 140 0.60 -19.05 -2.79
N GLY A 141 0.56 -19.58 -1.57
CA GLY A 141 -0.48 -19.29 -0.59
C GLY A 141 -0.49 -17.81 -0.20
N ASN A 142 0.70 -17.27 0.08
CA ASN A 142 0.90 -15.86 0.40
C ASN A 142 0.48 -14.96 -0.77
N VAL A 143 0.92 -15.28 -2.00
CA VAL A 143 0.55 -14.56 -3.22
C VAL A 143 -0.97 -14.58 -3.43
N LYS A 144 -1.60 -15.76 -3.32
CA LYS A 144 -3.06 -15.91 -3.45
C LYS A 144 -3.81 -15.06 -2.44
N THR A 145 -3.42 -15.13 -1.18
CA THR A 145 -4.10 -14.42 -0.08
C THR A 145 -4.00 -12.90 -0.24
N MET A 146 -2.81 -12.41 -0.56
CA MET A 146 -2.58 -10.99 -0.79
C MET A 146 -3.28 -10.49 -2.06
N PHE A 147 -3.24 -11.26 -3.13
CA PHE A 147 -3.98 -10.95 -4.36
C PHE A 147 -5.49 -10.85 -4.11
N LEU A 148 -6.08 -11.79 -3.37
CA LEU A 148 -7.52 -11.72 -3.02
C LEU A 148 -7.83 -10.52 -2.15
N ARG A 149 -6.96 -10.16 -1.20
CA ARG A 149 -7.08 -8.93 -0.42
C ARG A 149 -7.17 -7.70 -1.33
N ASP A 150 -6.23 -7.59 -2.28
CA ASP A 150 -6.15 -6.46 -3.19
C ASP A 150 -7.34 -6.43 -4.15
N LEU A 151 -7.75 -7.60 -4.65
CA LEU A 151 -8.92 -7.76 -5.51
C LEU A 151 -10.21 -7.34 -4.78
N TYR A 152 -10.43 -7.82 -3.57
CA TYR A 152 -11.63 -7.43 -2.78
C TYR A 152 -11.61 -5.94 -2.45
N THR A 153 -10.47 -5.40 -2.04
CA THR A 153 -10.35 -3.96 -1.78
C THR A 153 -10.57 -3.12 -3.05
N GLY A 154 -10.09 -3.60 -4.20
CA GLY A 154 -10.31 -2.99 -5.51
C GLY A 154 -11.79 -3.02 -5.94
N LEU A 155 -12.48 -4.15 -5.76
CA LEU A 155 -13.91 -4.30 -6.06
C LEU A 155 -14.77 -3.31 -5.24
N TRP A 156 -14.45 -3.14 -3.95
CA TRP A 156 -15.12 -2.16 -3.11
C TRP A 156 -14.88 -0.72 -3.57
N THR A 157 -13.76 -0.46 -4.25
CA THR A 157 -13.48 0.86 -4.85
C THR A 157 -14.47 1.21 -5.96
N LEU A 158 -14.91 0.21 -6.73
CA LEU A 158 -15.87 0.39 -7.82
C LEU A 158 -17.29 0.68 -7.29
N LEU A 159 -17.63 0.17 -6.09
CA LEU A 159 -18.95 0.40 -5.53
C LEU A 159 -19.06 1.79 -4.89
N PHE A 160 -18.25 2.07 -3.89
CA PHE A 160 -18.24 3.36 -3.18
C PHE A 160 -16.93 3.58 -2.43
N ILE A 161 -16.51 4.85 -2.26
CA ILE A 161 -15.28 5.24 -1.55
C ILE A 161 -15.33 4.85 -0.06
N ILE A 162 -16.47 5.03 0.62
CA ILE A 162 -16.62 4.77 2.06
C ILE A 162 -16.45 3.27 2.40
N PRO A 163 -17.16 2.32 1.76
CA PRO A 163 -16.94 0.90 1.98
C PRO A 163 -15.50 0.44 1.72
N ARG A 164 -14.83 1.02 0.71
CA ARG A 164 -13.41 0.75 0.44
C ARG A 164 -12.54 1.07 1.65
N ILE A 165 -12.73 2.25 2.27
CA ILE A 165 -11.94 2.66 3.44
C ILE A 165 -12.17 1.66 4.58
N VAL A 166 -13.40 1.32 4.90
CA VAL A 166 -13.74 0.36 5.96
C VAL A 166 -13.10 -1.00 5.70
N LYS A 167 -13.17 -1.50 4.46
CA LYS A 167 -12.60 -2.81 4.09
C LYS A 167 -11.07 -2.79 4.08
N SER A 168 -10.44 -1.69 3.70
CA SER A 168 -8.99 -1.57 3.78
C SER A 168 -8.48 -1.68 5.23
N TYR A 169 -9.22 -1.13 6.19
CA TYR A 169 -8.91 -1.32 7.61
C TYR A 169 -9.20 -2.75 8.09
N GLU A 170 -10.26 -3.40 7.63
CA GLU A 170 -10.52 -4.81 7.97
C GLU A 170 -9.40 -5.75 7.56
N TYR A 171 -8.76 -5.50 6.42
CA TYR A 171 -7.72 -6.37 5.86
C TYR A 171 -6.30 -5.90 6.19
N ARG A 172 -6.16 -4.84 6.98
CA ARG A 172 -4.88 -4.21 7.32
C ARG A 172 -3.89 -5.14 8.01
N MET A 173 -4.39 -6.10 8.81
CA MET A 173 -3.55 -6.98 9.61
C MET A 173 -3.05 -8.22 8.84
N MET A 174 -3.59 -8.49 7.65
CA MET A 174 -3.26 -9.70 6.87
C MET A 174 -1.77 -9.86 6.56
N PRO A 175 -1.01 -8.82 6.11
CA PRO A 175 0.42 -9.01 5.84
C PRO A 175 1.22 -9.36 7.09
N TYR A 176 0.82 -8.88 8.26
CA TYR A 176 1.46 -9.23 9.53
C TYR A 176 1.12 -10.67 9.96
N LEU A 177 -0.14 -11.08 9.79
CA LEU A 177 -0.59 -12.45 10.08
C LEU A 177 0.18 -13.47 9.23
N LEU A 178 0.30 -13.23 7.93
CA LEU A 178 1.08 -14.08 7.03
C LEU A 178 2.59 -14.03 7.33
N ALA A 179 3.09 -12.91 7.86
CA ALA A 179 4.47 -12.78 8.29
C ALA A 179 4.78 -13.63 9.55
N GLU A 180 3.79 -13.85 10.43
CA GLU A 180 3.92 -14.72 11.60
C GLU A 180 3.56 -16.17 11.29
N HIS A 181 2.50 -16.39 10.53
CA HIS A 181 1.90 -17.68 10.21
C HIS A 181 1.82 -17.89 8.69
N PRO A 182 2.93 -18.21 8.02
CA PRO A 182 2.99 -18.31 6.57
C PRO A 182 2.12 -19.44 5.99
N ASP A 183 1.80 -20.44 6.82
CA ASP A 183 0.97 -21.59 6.44
C ASP A 183 -0.53 -21.35 6.70
N MET A 184 -0.91 -20.15 7.18
CA MET A 184 -2.31 -19.77 7.42
C MET A 184 -3.10 -19.81 6.10
N SER A 185 -4.30 -20.40 6.14
CA SER A 185 -5.18 -20.43 4.98
C SER A 185 -5.71 -19.03 4.64
N THR A 186 -6.08 -18.82 3.38
CA THR A 186 -6.64 -17.54 2.93
C THR A 186 -7.85 -17.11 3.75
N ASP A 187 -8.81 -18.05 3.95
CA ASP A 187 -10.06 -17.77 4.68
C ASP A 187 -9.79 -17.44 6.15
N GLU A 188 -8.85 -18.14 6.77
CA GLU A 188 -8.43 -17.89 8.14
C GLU A 188 -7.74 -16.52 8.27
N ALA A 189 -6.91 -16.12 7.33
CA ALA A 189 -6.25 -14.80 7.31
C ALA A 189 -7.30 -13.67 7.23
N PHE A 190 -8.31 -13.81 6.36
CA PHE A 190 -9.41 -12.85 6.25
C PHE A 190 -10.24 -12.80 7.55
N ALA A 191 -10.65 -13.95 8.07
CA ALA A 191 -11.46 -14.04 9.29
C ALA A 191 -10.72 -13.46 10.50
N THR A 192 -9.45 -13.80 10.66
CA THR A 192 -8.62 -13.31 11.78
C THR A 192 -8.36 -11.81 11.68
N SER A 193 -8.00 -11.31 10.50
CA SER A 193 -7.80 -9.86 10.32
C SER A 193 -9.07 -9.07 10.61
N LYS A 194 -10.22 -9.52 10.09
CA LYS A 194 -11.52 -8.91 10.34
C LYS A 194 -11.87 -8.90 11.84
N ARG A 195 -11.68 -10.01 12.54
CA ARG A 195 -11.93 -10.14 13.98
C ARG A 195 -11.03 -9.21 14.80
N MET A 196 -9.72 -9.19 14.51
CA MET A 196 -8.77 -8.32 15.19
C MET A 196 -9.11 -6.84 15.01
N MET A 197 -9.61 -6.44 13.84
CA MET A 197 -9.98 -5.06 13.53
C MET A 197 -11.40 -4.71 13.98
N ASP A 198 -12.18 -5.68 14.46
CA ASP A 198 -13.50 -5.39 15.00
C ASP A 198 -13.41 -4.59 16.30
N GLY A 199 -14.10 -3.45 16.35
CA GLY A 199 -13.99 -2.44 17.40
C GLY A 199 -12.73 -1.58 17.36
N ASN A 200 -11.71 -1.92 16.54
CA ASN A 200 -10.43 -1.21 16.49
C ASN A 200 -10.24 -0.32 15.23
N LYS A 201 -11.22 -0.32 14.29
CA LYS A 201 -11.09 0.38 13.01
C LYS A 201 -10.96 1.90 13.17
N LEU A 202 -11.79 2.49 14.04
CA LEU A 202 -11.75 3.93 14.28
C LEU A 202 -10.46 4.35 15.00
N ASP A 203 -10.00 3.57 15.95
CA ASP A 203 -8.75 3.85 16.66
C ASP A 203 -7.54 3.75 15.74
N ALA A 204 -7.55 2.79 14.81
CA ALA A 204 -6.55 2.67 13.76
C ALA A 204 -6.62 3.84 12.76
N PHE A 205 -7.81 4.33 12.43
CA PHE A 205 -8.00 5.53 11.63
C PHE A 205 -7.45 6.77 12.35
N TRP A 206 -7.76 6.96 13.63
CA TRP A 206 -7.20 8.05 14.44
C TRP A 206 -5.68 7.95 14.55
N PHE A 207 -5.13 6.73 14.67
CA PHE A 207 -3.69 6.52 14.62
C PHE A 207 -3.09 7.07 13.30
N ASP A 208 -3.66 6.74 12.14
CA ASP A 208 -3.18 7.24 10.85
C ASP A 208 -3.32 8.76 10.74
N LEU A 209 -4.42 9.32 11.24
CA LEU A 209 -4.66 10.76 11.23
C LEU A 209 -3.56 11.53 11.99
N THR A 210 -2.98 10.92 13.02
CA THR A 210 -1.87 11.54 13.76
C THR A 210 -0.58 11.68 12.94
N PHE A 211 -0.49 11.03 11.77
CA PHE A 211 0.63 11.17 10.84
C PHE A 211 0.38 12.18 9.73
N ILE A 212 -0.83 12.75 9.64
CA ILE A 212 -1.18 13.68 8.55
C ILE A 212 -0.26 14.92 8.52
N GLY A 213 0.14 15.43 9.70
CA GLY A 213 1.08 16.54 9.79
C GLY A 213 2.47 16.20 9.22
N TRP A 214 2.91 14.95 9.39
CA TRP A 214 4.16 14.47 8.81
C TRP A 214 4.05 14.32 7.30
N ASN A 215 2.90 13.85 6.78
CA ASN A 215 2.65 13.75 5.35
C ASN A 215 2.63 15.12 4.68
N ILE A 216 2.06 16.15 5.34
CA ILE A 216 2.10 17.54 4.86
C ILE A 216 3.55 18.04 4.80
N LEU A 217 4.35 17.76 5.83
CA LEU A 217 5.76 18.13 5.85
C LEU A 217 6.55 17.41 4.74
N GLY A 218 6.24 16.13 4.50
CA GLY A 218 6.77 15.36 3.38
C GLY A 218 6.45 16.01 2.03
N ALA A 219 5.21 16.43 1.82
CA ALA A 219 4.79 17.12 0.61
C ALA A 219 5.55 18.44 0.38
N ILE A 220 5.74 19.25 1.44
CA ILE A 220 6.49 20.51 1.37
C ILE A 220 7.98 20.27 1.02
N THR A 221 8.55 19.15 1.48
CA THR A 221 9.95 18.80 1.26
C THR A 221 10.18 17.90 0.04
N PHE A 222 9.22 17.86 -0.90
CA PHE A 222 9.28 17.00 -2.09
C PHE A 222 9.57 15.52 -1.77
N GLY A 223 9.03 15.01 -0.64
CA GLY A 223 9.19 13.62 -0.22
C GLY A 223 10.49 13.30 0.51
N ILE A 224 11.43 14.24 0.67
CA ILE A 224 12.70 13.98 1.36
C ILE A 224 12.46 13.51 2.79
N VAL A 225 11.64 14.21 3.55
CA VAL A 225 11.31 13.84 4.94
C VAL A 225 10.56 12.51 5.00
N ASP A 226 9.69 12.23 4.03
CA ASP A 226 8.99 10.95 3.95
C ASP A 226 9.94 9.78 3.78
N VAL A 227 10.90 9.87 2.86
CA VAL A 227 11.88 8.81 2.61
C VAL A 227 12.78 8.59 3.82
N PHE A 228 13.36 9.64 4.35
CA PHE A 228 14.39 9.51 5.40
C PHE A 228 13.84 9.32 6.81
N TRP A 229 12.61 9.76 7.08
CA TRP A 229 12.08 9.75 8.44
C TRP A 229 10.70 9.10 8.56
N VAL A 230 9.71 9.61 7.81
CA VAL A 230 8.30 9.28 8.06
C VAL A 230 8.01 7.81 7.79
N ASN A 231 8.53 7.26 6.68
CA ASN A 231 8.31 5.86 6.30
C ASN A 231 8.79 4.88 7.37
N GLY A 232 10.02 5.03 7.84
CA GLY A 232 10.55 4.17 8.90
C GLY A 232 9.76 4.29 10.21
N TYR A 233 9.44 5.53 10.58
CA TYR A 233 8.71 5.83 11.79
C TYR A 233 7.26 5.33 11.75
N TYR A 234 6.55 5.57 10.65
CA TYR A 234 5.19 5.09 10.45
C TYR A 234 5.11 3.56 10.47
N ASN A 235 5.94 2.87 9.67
CA ASN A 235 5.91 1.42 9.58
C ASN A 235 6.30 0.74 10.90
N GLN A 236 7.26 1.29 11.65
CA GLN A 236 7.57 0.78 12.99
C GLN A 236 6.41 1.00 13.97
N SER A 237 5.77 2.18 13.93
CA SER A 237 4.59 2.46 14.76
C SER A 237 3.40 1.57 14.39
N ALA A 238 3.20 1.29 13.09
CA ALA A 238 2.15 0.40 12.60
C ALA A 238 2.39 -1.07 13.02
N ALA A 239 3.65 -1.52 13.07
CA ALA A 239 3.98 -2.84 13.60
C ALA A 239 3.66 -2.94 15.10
N MET A 240 3.94 -1.91 15.88
CA MET A 240 3.56 -1.85 17.29
C MET A 240 2.05 -1.78 17.50
N LEU A 241 1.33 -1.10 16.61
CA LEU A 241 -0.14 -1.11 16.60
C LEU A 241 -0.69 -2.52 16.37
N TYR A 242 -0.11 -3.26 15.41
CA TYR A 242 -0.46 -4.65 15.18
C TYR A 242 -0.26 -5.50 16.43
N ASP A 243 0.89 -5.39 17.09
CA ASP A 243 1.21 -6.12 18.32
C ASP A 243 0.21 -5.81 19.45
N ALA A 244 -0.13 -4.53 19.64
CA ALA A 244 -1.11 -4.10 20.63
C ALA A 244 -2.52 -4.67 20.34
N ILE A 245 -2.97 -4.65 19.09
CA ILE A 245 -4.27 -5.21 18.68
C ILE A 245 -4.28 -6.73 18.86
N LYS A 246 -3.18 -7.42 18.51
CA LYS A 246 -3.02 -8.86 18.69
C LYS A 246 -3.16 -9.27 20.15
N ILE A 247 -2.45 -8.60 21.05
CA ILE A 247 -2.56 -8.84 22.51
C ILE A 247 -3.99 -8.59 22.99
N GLY A 248 -4.63 -7.52 22.50
CA GLY A 248 -6.02 -7.22 22.83
C GLY A 248 -7.01 -8.28 22.35
N ASP A 249 -6.80 -8.84 21.16
CA ASP A 249 -7.63 -9.94 20.62
C ASP A 249 -7.45 -11.23 21.43
N GLN A 250 -6.21 -11.56 21.77
CA GLN A 250 -5.90 -12.73 22.63
C GLN A 250 -6.58 -12.63 24.01
N ASN A 251 -6.49 -11.46 24.65
CA ASN A 251 -7.12 -11.24 25.95
C ASN A 251 -8.66 -11.35 25.88
N ARG A 252 -9.28 -10.82 24.81
CA ARG A 252 -10.75 -10.98 24.61
C ARG A 252 -11.15 -12.44 24.48
N ARG A 253 -10.38 -13.22 23.74
CA ARG A 253 -10.65 -14.67 23.58
C ARG A 253 -10.53 -15.44 24.88
N MET A 254 -9.47 -15.22 25.65
CA MET A 254 -9.30 -15.84 26.97
C MET A 254 -10.45 -15.51 27.93
N GLN A 255 -10.92 -14.26 27.92
CA GLN A 255 -12.07 -13.86 28.73
C GLN A 255 -13.36 -14.57 28.29
N GLN A 256 -13.59 -14.71 26.99
CA GLN A 256 -14.78 -15.42 26.47
C GLN A 256 -14.74 -16.90 26.83
N GLU A 257 -13.60 -17.57 26.70
CA GLU A 257 -13.41 -18.96 27.10
C GLU A 257 -13.69 -19.15 28.60
N THR A 258 -13.13 -18.30 29.46
CA THR A 258 -13.34 -18.35 30.92
C THR A 258 -14.82 -18.14 31.29
N THR A 259 -15.52 -17.23 30.60
CA THR A 259 -16.95 -17.00 30.87
C THR A 259 -17.80 -18.17 30.43
N ALA A 260 -17.50 -18.77 29.27
CA ALA A 260 -18.21 -19.95 28.78
C ALA A 260 -18.04 -21.17 29.72
N ASP A 261 -16.84 -21.40 30.24
CA ASP A 261 -16.55 -22.47 31.20
C ASP A 261 -17.33 -22.26 32.51
N GLN A 262 -17.41 -21.02 33.00
CA GLN A 262 -18.17 -20.67 34.22
C GLN A 262 -19.68 -20.84 34.06
N GLU A 263 -20.21 -20.55 32.84
CA GLU A 263 -21.62 -20.82 32.55
C GLU A 263 -21.92 -22.32 32.50
N PHE A 264 -20.98 -23.13 31.95
CA PHE A 264 -21.15 -24.58 31.86
C PHE A 264 -21.12 -25.26 33.22
N ASP A 265 -20.30 -24.79 34.17
CA ASP A 265 -20.22 -25.34 35.52
C ASP A 265 -21.44 -24.99 36.42
N GLN A 266 -22.36 -24.13 35.96
CA GLN A 266 -23.57 -23.76 36.68
C GLN A 266 -24.81 -24.66 36.37
N TYR A 267 -24.68 -25.57 35.39
CA TYR A 267 -25.70 -26.53 34.97
C TYR A 267 -25.30 -27.95 35.36
#